data_f227c7bf793f4ceaa7903f27c64f11eb
#
_entry.id   f227c7bf793f4ceaa7903f27c64f11eb
#
_cell.length_a   1.000
_cell.length_b   1.000
_cell.length_c   1.000
_cell.angle_alpha   90.00
_cell.angle_beta   90.00
_cell.angle_gamma   90.00
#
_symmetry.space_group_name_H-M   'P 1'
#
loop_
_entity.id
_entity.type
_entity.pdbx_description
1 polymer ?
#
loop_
_entity_poly.entity_id
_entity_poly.type
_entity_poly.pdbx_seq_one_letter_code
_entity_poly.pdbx_strand_id
1 'polypeptide(L)'
;MTNFWILELIKFVVLLLLAYGLGRAVQHAGIKVNYTRKIIHFALFFLPEYLKTFLPYKAGFGTILVSGTLFLLTIALMVKPIRSRFSLFNTAFASIDRPEDRPHTMLWLSTQVMATFPILCLIVYLLEQYDRTILIFITVIVAGLGDGLAEPVGVRFGRHKYATRALFSDRKYTRSYEGSACVFFSGIFACLILKGEMSTIELILALSIIPVAMTLAEAFSPHTWDSPFLYLVGGTTTIMVIEIASLFAIG
;
A
#
# COMPACT_ATOMS: atom_id res chain seq x y z
N MET A 1 9.13 2.26 -23.64
CA MET A 1 8.96 0.86 -23.17
C MET A 1 10.25 0.28 -22.58
N THR A 2 11.43 0.51 -23.15
CA THR A 2 12.70 -0.02 -22.59
C THR A 2 12.93 0.40 -21.14
N ASN A 3 12.75 1.69 -20.79
CA ASN A 3 12.89 2.17 -19.41
C ASN A 3 11.96 1.46 -18.43
N PHE A 4 10.74 1.13 -18.84
CA PHE A 4 9.79 0.40 -18.01
C PHE A 4 10.35 -0.99 -17.61
N TRP A 5 10.86 -1.77 -18.58
CA TRP A 5 11.40 -3.09 -18.29
C TRP A 5 12.67 -3.04 -17.44
N ILE A 6 13.54 -2.06 -17.69
CA ILE A 6 14.72 -1.82 -16.86
C ILE A 6 14.31 -1.48 -15.43
N LEU A 7 13.31 -0.61 -15.25
CA LEU A 7 12.78 -0.25 -13.94
C LEU A 7 12.21 -1.47 -13.20
N GLU A 8 11.39 -2.29 -13.88
CA GLU A 8 10.81 -3.52 -13.28
C GLU A 8 11.90 -4.50 -12.83
N LEU A 9 12.96 -4.66 -13.63
CA LEU A 9 14.10 -5.51 -13.27
C LEU A 9 14.84 -4.97 -12.05
N ILE A 10 15.18 -3.65 -12.06
CA ILE A 10 15.88 -3.01 -10.93
C ILE A 10 15.03 -3.09 -9.67
N LYS A 11 13.73 -2.78 -9.76
CA LYS A 11 12.78 -2.88 -8.66
C LYS A 11 12.76 -4.28 -8.06
N PHE A 12 12.64 -5.32 -8.90
CA PHE A 12 12.66 -6.70 -8.45
C PHE A 12 13.96 -7.06 -7.71
N VAL A 13 15.12 -6.74 -8.30
CA VAL A 13 16.43 -7.05 -7.71
C VAL A 13 16.63 -6.30 -6.40
N VAL A 14 16.34 -5.00 -6.36
CA VAL A 14 16.53 -4.18 -5.16
C VAL A 14 15.60 -4.65 -4.03
N LEU A 15 14.33 -4.91 -4.30
CA LEU A 15 13.38 -5.39 -3.29
C LEU A 15 13.75 -6.78 -2.78
N LEU A 16 14.22 -7.68 -3.65
CA LEU A 16 14.66 -9.01 -3.25
C LEU A 16 15.92 -8.95 -2.36
N LEU A 17 16.91 -8.15 -2.75
CA LEU A 17 18.14 -7.95 -1.96
C LEU A 17 17.83 -7.28 -0.60
N LEU A 18 16.94 -6.29 -0.60
CA LEU A 18 16.46 -5.64 0.63
C LEU A 18 15.78 -6.66 1.54
N ALA A 19 14.83 -7.44 1.02
CA ALA A 19 14.12 -8.47 1.79
C ALA A 19 15.08 -9.52 2.32
N TYR A 20 16.05 -9.95 1.52
CA TYR A 20 17.09 -10.89 1.95
C TYR A 20 17.96 -10.31 3.06
N GLY A 21 18.48 -9.08 2.90
CA GLY A 21 19.30 -8.42 3.92
C GLY A 21 18.56 -8.22 5.23
N LEU A 22 17.29 -7.78 5.16
CA LEU A 22 16.42 -7.63 6.32
C LEU A 22 16.07 -8.98 6.96
N GLY A 23 15.87 -10.02 6.16
CA GLY A 23 15.67 -11.39 6.67
C GLY A 23 16.90 -11.92 7.42
N ARG A 24 18.11 -11.64 6.90
CA ARG A 24 19.37 -11.92 7.62
C ARG A 24 19.45 -11.16 8.94
N ALA A 25 19.05 -9.89 8.94
CA ALA A 25 19.03 -9.06 10.15
C ALA A 25 18.05 -9.61 11.21
N VAL A 26 16.89 -10.11 10.80
CA VAL A 26 15.96 -10.81 11.71
C VAL A 26 16.58 -12.07 12.28
N GLN A 27 17.19 -12.91 11.43
CA GLN A 27 17.71 -14.23 11.82
C GLN A 27 18.97 -14.15 12.71
N HIS A 28 19.86 -13.18 12.47
CA HIS A 28 21.18 -13.11 13.11
C HIS A 28 21.33 -11.95 14.11
N ALA A 29 20.65 -10.82 13.88
CA ALA A 29 20.72 -9.65 14.76
C ALA A 29 19.47 -9.48 15.64
N GLY A 30 18.46 -10.37 15.54
CA GLY A 30 17.26 -10.33 16.37
C GLY A 30 16.36 -9.11 16.12
N ILE A 31 16.47 -8.46 14.98
CA ILE A 31 15.61 -7.30 14.65
C ILE A 31 14.16 -7.77 14.55
N LYS A 32 13.26 -7.04 15.19
CA LYS A 32 11.83 -7.37 15.16
C LYS A 32 11.24 -7.26 13.73
N VAL A 33 10.51 -8.28 13.32
CA VAL A 33 9.91 -8.37 11.98
C VAL A 33 8.95 -7.20 11.70
N ASN A 34 8.32 -6.64 12.73
CA ASN A 34 7.47 -5.45 12.59
C ASN A 34 8.20 -4.26 11.91
N TYR A 35 9.49 -4.06 12.20
CA TYR A 35 10.28 -3.01 11.55
C TYR A 35 10.70 -3.38 10.13
N THR A 36 11.21 -4.61 9.93
CA THR A 36 11.67 -5.05 8.61
C THR A 36 10.53 -5.10 7.59
N ARG A 37 9.34 -5.52 8.01
CA ARG A 37 8.13 -5.51 7.20
C ARG A 37 7.76 -4.10 6.75
N LYS A 38 7.84 -3.11 7.64
CA LYS A 38 7.52 -1.71 7.30
C LYS A 38 8.59 -1.07 6.41
N ILE A 39 9.87 -1.43 6.54
CA ILE A 39 10.91 -1.00 5.61
C ILE A 39 10.61 -1.52 4.19
N ILE A 40 10.24 -2.81 4.06
CA ILE A 40 9.85 -3.37 2.77
C ILE A 40 8.58 -2.68 2.23
N HIS A 41 7.61 -2.42 3.09
CA HIS A 41 6.40 -1.71 2.74
C HIS A 41 6.70 -0.33 2.13
N PHE A 42 7.51 0.49 2.81
CA PHE A 42 7.93 1.79 2.27
C PHE A 42 8.69 1.64 0.94
N ALA A 43 9.58 0.67 0.83
CA ALA A 43 10.29 0.42 -0.40
C ALA A 43 9.35 0.03 -1.55
N LEU A 44 8.33 -0.80 -1.29
CA LEU A 44 7.33 -1.19 -2.29
C LEU A 44 6.54 0.01 -2.84
N PHE A 45 6.20 0.99 -2.00
CA PHE A 45 5.42 2.15 -2.41
C PHE A 45 6.25 3.26 -3.05
N PHE A 46 7.45 3.54 -2.52
CA PHE A 46 8.21 4.73 -2.92
C PHE A 46 9.39 4.45 -3.86
N LEU A 47 9.97 3.25 -3.83
CA LEU A 47 11.06 2.90 -4.73
C LEU A 47 10.68 2.98 -6.23
N PRO A 48 9.51 2.49 -6.68
CA PRO A 48 9.14 2.60 -8.08
C PRO A 48 9.06 4.06 -8.55
N GLU A 49 8.49 4.95 -7.76
CA GLU A 49 8.37 6.37 -8.12
C GLU A 49 9.73 7.07 -8.09
N TYR A 50 10.59 6.73 -7.13
CA TYR A 50 11.97 7.22 -7.10
C TYR A 50 12.76 6.77 -8.35
N LEU A 51 12.66 5.51 -8.73
CA LEU A 51 13.32 4.98 -9.94
C LEU A 51 12.79 5.62 -11.22
N LYS A 52 11.51 5.97 -11.26
CA LYS A 52 10.86 6.59 -12.41
C LYS A 52 11.42 8.00 -12.70
N THR A 53 11.99 8.69 -11.71
CA THR A 53 12.69 9.97 -11.93
C THR A 53 13.93 9.81 -12.84
N PHE A 54 14.58 8.66 -12.79
CA PHE A 54 15.77 8.34 -13.61
C PHE A 54 15.42 7.55 -14.88
N LEU A 55 14.34 6.79 -14.85
CA LEU A 55 13.88 5.91 -15.92
C LEU A 55 12.42 6.27 -16.30
N PRO A 56 12.19 7.49 -16.83
CA PRO A 56 10.84 7.93 -17.12
C PRO A 56 10.18 7.07 -18.20
N TYR A 57 8.92 6.74 -17.97
CA TYR A 57 8.04 6.07 -18.93
C TYR A 57 6.61 6.60 -18.77
N LYS A 58 5.81 6.46 -19.82
CA LYS A 58 4.38 6.79 -19.73
C LYS A 58 3.65 5.68 -18.97
N ALA A 59 3.20 6.00 -17.76
CA ALA A 59 2.34 5.09 -16.99
C ALA A 59 0.93 5.07 -17.58
N GLY A 60 0.24 3.96 -17.44
CA GLY A 60 -1.13 3.77 -17.85
C GLY A 60 -1.59 2.37 -17.45
N PHE A 61 -2.86 2.05 -17.72
CA PHE A 61 -3.48 0.78 -17.34
C PHE A 61 -2.61 -0.45 -17.70
N GLY A 62 -2.07 -0.50 -18.93
CA GLY A 62 -1.26 -1.63 -19.39
C GLY A 62 0.03 -1.82 -18.58
N THR A 63 0.74 -0.74 -18.22
CA THR A 63 1.97 -0.83 -17.40
C THR A 63 1.65 -1.25 -15.97
N ILE A 64 0.54 -0.80 -15.41
CA ILE A 64 0.08 -1.20 -14.07
C ILE A 64 -0.29 -2.68 -14.06
N LEU A 65 -1.00 -3.15 -15.10
CA LEU A 65 -1.37 -4.55 -15.25
C LEU A 65 -0.12 -5.46 -15.28
N VAL A 66 0.87 -5.10 -16.09
CA VAL A 66 2.13 -5.85 -16.18
C VAL A 66 2.91 -5.81 -14.86
N SER A 67 3.09 -4.62 -14.27
CA SER A 67 3.81 -4.45 -13.00
C SER A 67 3.16 -5.24 -11.85
N GLY A 68 1.83 -5.20 -11.74
CA GLY A 68 1.09 -5.96 -10.75
C GLY A 68 1.20 -7.47 -10.95
N THR A 69 1.15 -7.94 -12.21
CA THR A 69 1.35 -9.36 -12.54
C THR A 69 2.75 -9.82 -12.14
N LEU A 70 3.79 -9.05 -12.45
CA LEU A 70 5.17 -9.35 -12.04
C LEU A 70 5.32 -9.37 -10.51
N PHE A 71 4.62 -8.48 -9.82
CA PHE A 71 4.59 -8.48 -8.34
C PHE A 71 3.92 -9.73 -7.78
N LEU A 72 2.78 -10.16 -8.34
CA LEU A 72 2.12 -11.42 -7.96
C LEU A 72 3.04 -12.63 -8.19
N LEU A 73 3.76 -12.67 -9.31
CA LEU A 73 4.75 -13.72 -9.57
C LEU A 73 5.89 -13.69 -8.53
N THR A 74 6.33 -12.50 -8.12
CA THR A 74 7.35 -12.36 -7.05
C THR A 74 6.84 -12.94 -5.73
N ILE A 75 5.58 -12.68 -5.36
CA ILE A 75 4.95 -13.29 -4.16
C ILE A 75 4.87 -14.81 -4.31
N ALA A 76 4.57 -15.32 -5.49
CA ALA A 76 4.52 -16.75 -5.74
C ALA A 76 5.87 -17.47 -5.51
N LEU A 77 7.01 -16.76 -5.66
CA LEU A 77 8.33 -17.32 -5.31
C LEU A 77 8.49 -17.55 -3.79
N MET A 78 7.68 -16.90 -2.97
CA MET A 78 7.73 -17.02 -1.50
C MET A 78 6.81 -18.12 -0.95
N VAL A 79 6.07 -18.87 -1.79
CA VAL A 79 5.26 -19.99 -1.32
C VAL A 79 6.14 -21.12 -0.78
N LYS A 80 5.63 -21.86 0.21
CA LYS A 80 6.39 -22.88 0.92
C LYS A 80 7.14 -23.88 0.04
N PRO A 81 6.57 -24.45 -1.04
CA PRO A 81 7.26 -25.38 -1.91
C PRO A 81 8.52 -24.82 -2.58
N ILE A 82 8.50 -23.54 -2.94
CA ILE A 82 9.62 -22.86 -3.62
C ILE A 82 10.67 -22.42 -2.58
N ARG A 83 10.24 -21.66 -1.56
CA ARG A 83 11.19 -21.16 -0.56
C ARG A 83 11.90 -22.24 0.24
N SER A 84 11.30 -23.43 0.38
CA SER A 84 11.99 -24.56 1.04
C SER A 84 13.15 -25.12 0.23
N ARG A 85 13.18 -24.90 -1.10
CA ARG A 85 14.26 -25.33 -2.00
C ARG A 85 15.36 -24.27 -2.14
N PHE A 86 15.02 -23.00 -1.97
CA PHE A 86 15.93 -21.86 -2.19
C PHE A 86 16.07 -21.03 -0.94
N SER A 87 17.23 -21.10 -0.30
CA SER A 87 17.53 -20.37 0.95
C SER A 87 17.35 -18.84 0.81
N LEU A 88 17.60 -18.30 -0.38
CA LEU A 88 17.38 -16.88 -0.70
C LEU A 88 15.94 -16.44 -0.39
N PHE A 89 14.94 -17.17 -0.93
CA PHE A 89 13.53 -16.83 -0.71
C PHE A 89 13.07 -17.13 0.72
N ASN A 90 13.61 -18.17 1.34
CA ASN A 90 13.29 -18.48 2.73
C ASN A 90 13.80 -17.37 3.68
N THR A 91 15.02 -16.89 3.45
CA THR A 91 15.59 -15.78 4.22
C THR A 91 14.84 -14.47 3.94
N ALA A 92 14.54 -14.18 2.66
CA ALA A 92 13.74 -13.01 2.31
C ALA A 92 12.35 -13.03 2.98
N PHE A 93 11.67 -14.18 2.99
CA PHE A 93 10.38 -14.34 3.66
C PHE A 93 10.45 -14.08 5.17
N ALA A 94 11.56 -14.42 5.84
CA ALA A 94 11.73 -14.17 7.27
C ALA A 94 11.62 -12.67 7.63
N SER A 95 11.88 -11.75 6.68
CA SER A 95 11.75 -10.30 6.89
C SER A 95 10.32 -9.80 7.06
N ILE A 96 9.32 -10.61 6.65
CA ILE A 96 7.88 -10.26 6.69
C ILE A 96 7.04 -11.22 7.52
N ASP A 97 7.58 -12.35 7.95
CA ASP A 97 6.88 -13.43 8.63
C ASP A 97 6.79 -13.20 10.13
N ARG A 98 5.84 -12.34 10.56
CA ARG A 98 5.61 -12.05 11.97
C ARG A 98 5.16 -13.31 12.73
N PRO A 99 5.68 -13.55 13.93
CA PRO A 99 5.26 -14.69 14.77
C PRO A 99 3.76 -14.72 15.04
N GLU A 100 3.14 -13.55 15.27
CA GLU A 100 1.71 -13.42 15.52
C GLU A 100 0.82 -13.75 14.32
N ASP A 101 1.34 -13.66 13.12
CA ASP A 101 0.60 -13.94 11.87
C ASP A 101 0.68 -15.41 11.45
N ARG A 102 1.59 -16.19 12.05
CA ARG A 102 1.76 -17.61 11.71
C ARG A 102 0.57 -18.46 12.13
N PRO A 103 0.18 -19.45 11.35
CA PRO A 103 0.76 -19.91 10.08
C PRO A 103 0.22 -19.19 8.83
N HIS A 104 -0.57 -18.12 8.98
CA HIS A 104 -1.40 -17.50 7.94
C HIS A 104 -0.71 -16.37 7.19
N THR A 105 0.55 -16.01 7.50
CA THR A 105 1.29 -14.89 6.87
C THR A 105 1.22 -14.92 5.34
N MET A 106 1.50 -16.09 4.74
CA MET A 106 1.48 -16.21 3.28
C MET A 106 0.06 -16.13 2.70
N LEU A 107 -0.93 -16.70 3.39
CA LEU A 107 -2.34 -16.64 2.99
C LEU A 107 -2.83 -15.18 2.98
N TRP A 108 -2.57 -14.43 4.05
CA TRP A 108 -2.98 -13.04 4.16
C TRP A 108 -2.27 -12.16 3.14
N LEU A 109 -0.95 -12.31 2.97
CA LEU A 109 -0.19 -11.57 1.98
C LEU A 109 -0.73 -11.81 0.56
N SER A 110 -0.91 -13.07 0.17
CA SER A 110 -1.38 -13.42 -1.17
C SER A 110 -2.80 -12.91 -1.42
N THR A 111 -3.73 -13.16 -0.50
CA THR A 111 -5.14 -12.77 -0.67
C THR A 111 -5.32 -11.25 -0.64
N GLN A 112 -4.57 -10.54 0.20
CA GLN A 112 -4.55 -9.07 0.22
C GLN A 112 -4.11 -8.51 -1.13
N VAL A 113 -2.99 -9.00 -1.69
CA VAL A 113 -2.48 -8.48 -2.96
C VAL A 113 -3.39 -8.88 -4.12
N MET A 114 -3.92 -10.11 -4.12
CA MET A 114 -4.89 -10.56 -5.13
C MET A 114 -6.18 -9.74 -5.11
N ALA A 115 -6.61 -9.24 -3.95
CA ALA A 115 -7.77 -8.35 -3.85
C ALA A 115 -7.43 -6.89 -4.21
N THR A 116 -6.27 -6.39 -3.79
CA THR A 116 -5.85 -5.01 -4.07
C THR A 116 -5.62 -4.76 -5.55
N PHE A 117 -5.03 -5.73 -6.25
CA PHE A 117 -4.62 -5.54 -7.64
C PHE A 117 -5.79 -5.27 -8.60
N PRO A 118 -6.90 -6.06 -8.62
CA PRO A 118 -8.06 -5.73 -9.44
C PRO A 118 -8.70 -4.39 -9.09
N ILE A 119 -8.75 -4.06 -7.78
CA ILE A 119 -9.28 -2.77 -7.32
C ILE A 119 -8.43 -1.62 -7.86
N LEU A 120 -7.11 -1.71 -7.74
CA LEU A 120 -6.18 -0.72 -8.29
C LEU A 120 -6.38 -0.55 -9.81
N CYS A 121 -6.44 -1.66 -10.55
CA CYS A 121 -6.68 -1.63 -12.00
C CYS A 121 -8.00 -0.95 -12.35
N LEU A 122 -9.08 -1.26 -11.61
CA LEU A 122 -10.39 -0.65 -11.81
C LEU A 122 -10.35 0.87 -11.54
N ILE A 123 -9.77 1.28 -10.41
CA ILE A 123 -9.70 2.71 -10.04
C ILE A 123 -8.86 3.48 -11.04
N VAL A 124 -7.71 2.94 -11.47
CA VAL A 124 -6.89 3.59 -12.50
C VAL A 124 -7.64 3.70 -13.83
N TYR A 125 -8.32 2.63 -14.26
CA TYR A 125 -9.14 2.66 -15.46
C TYR A 125 -10.24 3.74 -15.38
N LEU A 126 -10.93 3.85 -14.24
CA LEU A 126 -11.94 4.88 -14.04
C LEU A 126 -11.33 6.29 -14.04
N LEU A 127 -10.20 6.52 -13.37
CA LEU A 127 -9.53 7.82 -13.38
C LEU A 127 -8.98 8.20 -14.78
N GLU A 128 -8.61 7.23 -15.61
CA GLU A 128 -8.25 7.46 -17.02
C GLU A 128 -9.43 8.04 -17.83
N GLN A 129 -10.69 7.68 -17.51
CA GLN A 129 -11.87 8.23 -18.19
C GLN A 129 -12.07 9.74 -17.91
N TYR A 130 -11.54 10.22 -16.79
CA TYR A 130 -11.54 11.65 -16.41
C TYR A 130 -10.25 12.37 -16.81
N ASP A 131 -9.29 11.68 -17.44
CA ASP A 131 -7.93 12.20 -17.70
C ASP A 131 -7.21 12.67 -16.42
N ARG A 132 -7.49 12.00 -15.29
CA ARG A 132 -7.05 12.36 -13.93
C ARG A 132 -6.30 11.24 -13.22
N THR A 133 -5.59 10.38 -13.97
CA THR A 133 -4.88 9.21 -13.42
C THR A 133 -3.89 9.57 -12.32
N ILE A 134 -3.33 10.79 -12.35
CA ILE A 134 -2.40 11.27 -11.32
C ILE A 134 -3.00 11.26 -9.91
N LEU A 135 -4.32 11.42 -9.78
CA LEU A 135 -5.00 11.46 -8.48
C LEU A 135 -5.01 10.11 -7.76
N ILE A 136 -4.64 8.99 -8.42
CA ILE A 136 -4.41 7.71 -7.73
C ILE A 136 -3.33 7.84 -6.65
N PHE A 137 -2.40 8.79 -6.80
CA PHE A 137 -1.35 9.01 -5.81
C PHE A 137 -1.86 9.49 -4.45
N ILE A 138 -3.07 10.03 -4.35
CA ILE A 138 -3.71 10.27 -3.04
C ILE A 138 -3.79 8.94 -2.28
N THR A 139 -4.36 7.93 -2.91
CA THR A 139 -4.50 6.60 -2.30
C THR A 139 -3.15 5.93 -2.06
N VAL A 140 -2.21 6.03 -3.01
CA VAL A 140 -0.86 5.47 -2.90
C VAL A 140 -0.10 6.08 -1.72
N ILE A 141 -0.16 7.41 -1.54
CA ILE A 141 0.50 8.10 -0.42
C ILE A 141 -0.12 7.67 0.92
N VAL A 142 -1.44 7.61 1.01
CA VAL A 142 -2.10 7.20 2.26
C VAL A 142 -1.83 5.73 2.58
N ALA A 143 -1.91 4.82 1.61
CA ALA A 143 -1.61 3.42 1.81
C ALA A 143 -0.11 3.20 2.11
N GLY A 144 0.79 3.94 1.46
CA GLY A 144 2.24 3.83 1.68
C GLY A 144 2.70 4.47 2.98
N LEU A 145 2.35 5.75 3.19
CA LEU A 145 2.82 6.53 4.34
C LEU A 145 1.92 6.33 5.57
N GLY A 146 0.61 6.45 5.40
CA GLY A 146 -0.36 6.40 6.49
C GLY A 146 -0.37 5.03 7.17
N ASP A 147 -0.67 3.95 6.43
CA ASP A 147 -0.61 2.59 6.96
C ASP A 147 0.82 2.17 7.32
N GLY A 148 1.81 2.64 6.55
CA GLY A 148 3.22 2.41 6.85
C GLY A 148 3.61 2.88 8.25
N LEU A 149 3.15 4.06 8.68
CA LEU A 149 3.42 4.66 9.99
C LEU A 149 2.45 4.20 11.10
N ALA A 150 1.23 3.77 10.74
CA ALA A 150 0.20 3.44 11.73
C ALA A 150 0.66 2.37 12.73
N GLU A 151 1.29 1.30 12.27
CA GLU A 151 1.79 0.23 13.14
C GLU A 151 2.95 0.68 14.05
N PRO A 152 4.06 1.25 13.56
CA PRO A 152 5.16 1.68 14.44
C PRO A 152 4.74 2.79 15.43
N VAL A 153 3.91 3.73 15.01
CA VAL A 153 3.38 4.78 15.89
C VAL A 153 2.42 4.17 16.92
N GLY A 154 1.52 3.29 16.48
CA GLY A 154 0.60 2.60 17.37
C GLY A 154 1.28 1.72 18.41
N VAL A 155 2.36 1.02 18.03
CA VAL A 155 3.16 0.20 18.96
C VAL A 155 3.91 1.07 19.98
N ARG A 156 4.47 2.20 19.55
CA ARG A 156 5.33 3.04 20.41
C ARG A 156 4.55 4.04 21.23
N PHE A 157 3.51 4.64 20.67
CA PHE A 157 2.79 5.79 21.28
C PHE A 157 1.31 5.50 21.53
N GLY A 158 0.77 4.36 21.07
CA GLY A 158 -0.64 4.01 21.17
C GLY A 158 -1.11 3.81 22.59
N ARG A 159 -1.82 4.79 23.14
CA ARG A 159 -2.46 4.76 24.47
C ARG A 159 -3.91 4.32 24.39
N HIS A 160 -4.62 4.76 23.35
CA HIS A 160 -6.03 4.47 23.13
C HIS A 160 -6.17 3.34 22.09
N LYS A 161 -6.52 2.16 22.56
CA LYS A 161 -6.54 0.95 21.74
C LYS A 161 -7.96 0.50 21.43
N TYR A 162 -8.14 -0.07 20.24
CA TYR A 162 -9.38 -0.73 19.81
C TYR A 162 -9.07 -2.07 19.16
N ALA A 163 -10.07 -2.97 19.15
CA ALA A 163 -9.92 -4.31 18.59
C ALA A 163 -10.31 -4.34 17.12
N THR A 164 -9.56 -5.05 16.31
CA THR A 164 -9.92 -5.40 14.93
C THR A 164 -9.92 -6.91 14.75
N ARG A 165 -10.66 -7.39 13.75
CA ARG A 165 -10.75 -8.82 13.41
C ARG A 165 -9.76 -9.13 12.29
N ALA A 166 -9.31 -10.38 12.21
CA ALA A 166 -8.60 -10.90 11.05
C ALA A 166 -9.54 -11.72 10.17
N LEU A 167 -9.28 -11.77 8.86
CA LEU A 167 -9.91 -12.75 7.99
C LEU A 167 -9.28 -14.12 8.24
N PHE A 168 -10.11 -15.17 8.10
CA PHE A 168 -9.68 -16.56 8.23
C PHE A 168 -9.12 -16.95 9.63
N SER A 169 -9.42 -16.14 10.67
CA SER A 169 -9.00 -16.40 12.05
C SER A 169 -9.91 -15.71 13.05
N ASP A 170 -10.22 -16.39 14.15
CA ASP A 170 -11.00 -15.82 15.27
C ASP A 170 -10.16 -14.92 16.19
N ARG A 171 -8.87 -14.75 15.88
CA ARG A 171 -7.97 -13.89 16.66
C ARG A 171 -8.39 -12.44 16.53
N LYS A 172 -8.38 -11.75 17.67
CA LYS A 172 -8.53 -10.30 17.74
C LYS A 172 -7.14 -9.65 17.75
N TYR A 173 -6.99 -8.62 16.96
CA TYR A 173 -5.79 -7.80 16.90
C TYR A 173 -6.11 -6.42 17.44
N THR A 174 -5.07 -5.70 17.84
CA THR A 174 -5.22 -4.39 18.47
C THR A 174 -4.62 -3.31 17.57
N ARG A 175 -5.40 -2.27 17.31
CA ARG A 175 -4.96 -1.01 16.70
C ARG A 175 -5.05 0.12 17.71
N SER A 176 -4.57 1.31 17.35
CA SER A 176 -4.66 2.50 18.20
C SER A 176 -5.14 3.71 17.42
N TYR A 177 -5.82 4.63 18.11
CA TYR A 177 -6.24 5.90 17.52
C TYR A 177 -5.05 6.75 17.06
N GLU A 178 -3.91 6.67 17.77
CA GLU A 178 -2.67 7.35 17.40
C GLU A 178 -2.09 6.79 16.08
N GLY A 179 -2.21 5.48 15.86
CA GLY A 179 -1.88 4.87 14.57
C GLY A 179 -2.81 5.33 13.45
N SER A 180 -4.12 5.32 13.69
CA SER A 180 -5.11 5.78 12.70
C SER A 180 -4.99 7.28 12.40
N ALA A 181 -4.50 8.09 13.36
CA ALA A 181 -4.18 9.49 13.11
C ALA A 181 -3.08 9.67 12.04
N CYS A 182 -2.13 8.72 11.91
CA CYS A 182 -1.15 8.75 10.83
C CYS A 182 -1.83 8.64 9.46
N VAL A 183 -2.86 7.82 9.34
CA VAL A 183 -3.64 7.68 8.10
C VAL A 183 -4.37 8.99 7.78
N PHE A 184 -5.00 9.61 8.79
CA PHE A 184 -5.70 10.89 8.65
C PHE A 184 -4.77 12.00 8.16
N PHE A 185 -3.64 12.21 8.83
CA PHE A 185 -2.68 13.25 8.43
C PHE A 185 -2.02 12.95 7.09
N SER A 186 -1.79 11.68 6.75
CA SER A 186 -1.30 11.30 5.43
C SER A 186 -2.33 11.59 4.34
N GLY A 187 -3.63 11.50 4.62
CA GLY A 187 -4.70 11.91 3.71
C GLY A 187 -4.68 13.41 3.44
N ILE A 188 -4.55 14.24 4.48
CA ILE A 188 -4.38 15.70 4.32
C ILE A 188 -3.13 16.00 3.48
N PHE A 189 -2.01 15.37 3.84
CA PHE A 189 -0.73 15.57 3.15
C PHE A 189 -0.81 15.19 1.67
N ALA A 190 -1.45 14.07 1.34
CA ALA A 190 -1.63 13.61 -0.04
C ALA A 190 -2.46 14.61 -0.87
N CYS A 191 -3.58 15.11 -0.31
CA CYS A 191 -4.39 16.13 -0.97
C CYS A 191 -3.60 17.43 -1.20
N LEU A 192 -2.80 17.87 -0.21
CA LEU A 192 -1.99 19.08 -0.34
C LEU A 192 -0.85 18.96 -1.35
N ILE A 193 -0.20 17.79 -1.44
CA ILE A 193 0.82 17.54 -2.47
C ILE A 193 0.22 17.63 -3.87
N LEU A 194 -0.97 17.08 -4.06
CA LEU A 194 -1.64 17.01 -5.36
C LEU A 194 -2.58 18.19 -5.62
N LYS A 195 -2.52 19.26 -4.81
CA LYS A 195 -3.39 20.44 -4.95
C LYS A 195 -3.32 21.08 -6.34
N GLY A 196 -2.18 21.02 -7.02
CA GLY A 196 -2.02 21.55 -8.37
C GLY A 196 -2.78 20.79 -9.45
N GLU A 197 -3.21 19.57 -9.13
CA GLU A 197 -4.00 18.70 -10.01
C GLU A 197 -5.51 18.80 -9.73
N MET A 198 -5.94 19.67 -8.83
CA MET A 198 -7.33 19.82 -8.39
C MET A 198 -7.78 21.27 -8.48
N SER A 199 -9.04 21.48 -8.84
CA SER A 199 -9.69 22.78 -8.68
C SER A 199 -9.84 23.12 -7.18
N THR A 200 -10.13 24.39 -6.86
CA THR A 200 -10.35 24.82 -5.48
C THR A 200 -11.49 24.05 -4.80
N ILE A 201 -12.56 23.79 -5.52
CA ILE A 201 -13.73 23.05 -5.01
C ILE A 201 -13.33 21.58 -4.75
N GLU A 202 -12.66 20.94 -5.70
CA GLU A 202 -12.16 19.57 -5.52
C GLU A 202 -11.23 19.47 -4.31
N LEU A 203 -10.31 20.42 -4.12
CA LEU A 203 -9.38 20.42 -3.00
C LEU A 203 -10.12 20.54 -1.66
N ILE A 204 -11.11 21.43 -1.55
CA ILE A 204 -11.90 21.59 -0.32
C ILE A 204 -12.67 20.30 -0.01
N LEU A 205 -13.32 19.72 -1.02
CA LEU A 205 -14.03 18.44 -0.86
C LEU A 205 -13.07 17.29 -0.52
N ALA A 206 -11.94 17.20 -1.21
CA ALA A 206 -10.93 16.19 -0.96
C ALA A 206 -10.40 16.25 0.49
N LEU A 207 -10.02 17.43 0.96
CA LEU A 207 -9.54 17.64 2.34
C LEU A 207 -10.61 17.32 3.39
N SER A 208 -11.88 17.52 3.07
CA SER A 208 -12.99 17.26 3.99
C SER A 208 -13.38 15.78 4.05
N ILE A 209 -13.29 15.05 2.94
CA ILE A 209 -13.85 13.70 2.81
C ILE A 209 -12.76 12.62 2.88
N ILE A 210 -11.69 12.76 2.09
CA ILE A 210 -10.72 11.67 1.88
C ILE A 210 -9.98 11.28 3.17
N PRO A 211 -9.43 12.22 3.99
CA PRO A 211 -8.71 11.84 5.21
C PRO A 211 -9.60 11.05 6.17
N VAL A 212 -10.86 11.47 6.32
CA VAL A 212 -11.83 10.81 7.21
C VAL A 212 -12.19 9.42 6.66
N ALA A 213 -12.59 9.35 5.40
CA ALA A 213 -13.00 8.11 4.77
C ALA A 213 -11.89 7.04 4.77
N MET A 214 -10.66 7.43 4.45
CA MET A 214 -9.53 6.51 4.43
C MET A 214 -9.11 6.08 5.85
N THR A 215 -9.22 6.98 6.84
CA THR A 215 -8.97 6.62 8.25
C THR A 215 -9.98 5.58 8.73
N LEU A 216 -11.27 5.76 8.41
CA LEU A 216 -12.31 4.79 8.75
C LEU A 216 -12.08 3.46 8.00
N ALA A 217 -11.70 3.53 6.71
CA ALA A 217 -11.38 2.34 5.93
C ALA A 217 -10.24 1.54 6.57
N GLU A 218 -9.15 2.19 6.99
CA GLU A 218 -8.05 1.55 7.72
C GLU A 218 -8.53 0.98 9.05
N ALA A 219 -9.23 1.77 9.86
CA ALA A 219 -9.64 1.40 11.20
C ALA A 219 -10.57 0.18 11.23
N PHE A 220 -11.47 0.06 10.26
CA PHE A 220 -12.46 -1.03 10.17
C PHE A 220 -12.02 -2.19 9.26
N SER A 221 -10.92 -2.05 8.50
CA SER A 221 -10.39 -3.14 7.69
C SER A 221 -9.95 -4.32 8.55
N PRO A 222 -10.12 -5.56 8.10
CA PRO A 222 -9.57 -6.72 8.76
C PRO A 222 -8.05 -6.62 8.87
N HIS A 223 -7.47 -7.20 9.92
CA HIS A 223 -6.03 -7.24 10.13
C HIS A 223 -5.31 -7.80 8.91
N THR A 224 -4.25 -7.14 8.45
CA THR A 224 -3.48 -7.42 7.22
C THR A 224 -4.21 -7.21 5.90
N TRP A 225 -5.47 -6.79 5.92
CA TRP A 225 -6.27 -6.53 4.72
C TRP A 225 -6.56 -5.04 4.49
N ASP A 226 -5.69 -4.18 4.97
CA ASP A 226 -5.84 -2.71 4.90
C ASP A 226 -5.82 -2.20 3.45
N SER A 227 -4.88 -2.68 2.63
CA SER A 227 -4.66 -2.19 1.27
C SER A 227 -5.89 -2.30 0.37
N PRO A 228 -6.61 -3.43 0.26
CA PRO A 228 -7.84 -3.50 -0.54
C PRO A 228 -8.86 -2.42 -0.17
N PHE A 229 -9.06 -2.20 1.14
CA PHE A 229 -10.01 -1.20 1.64
C PHE A 229 -9.52 0.23 1.37
N LEU A 230 -8.23 0.50 1.59
CA LEU A 230 -7.66 1.82 1.31
C LEU A 230 -7.74 2.17 -0.19
N TYR A 231 -7.42 1.22 -1.08
CA TYR A 231 -7.52 1.46 -2.52
C TYR A 231 -8.96 1.62 -2.99
N LEU A 232 -9.89 0.81 -2.47
CA LEU A 232 -11.31 0.91 -2.83
C LEU A 232 -11.89 2.24 -2.35
N VAL A 233 -11.77 2.54 -1.06
CA VAL A 233 -12.36 3.75 -0.46
C VAL A 233 -11.65 5.00 -0.96
N GLY A 234 -10.32 5.02 -1.00
CA GLY A 234 -9.57 6.17 -1.49
C GLY A 234 -9.84 6.47 -2.95
N GLY A 235 -9.85 5.45 -3.81
CA GLY A 235 -10.17 5.61 -5.23
C GLY A 235 -11.61 6.08 -5.47
N THR A 236 -12.58 5.43 -4.83
CA THR A 236 -14.01 5.79 -5.00
C THR A 236 -14.31 7.18 -4.44
N THR A 237 -13.75 7.57 -3.30
CA THR A 237 -13.93 8.93 -2.75
C THR A 237 -13.25 9.99 -3.61
N THR A 238 -12.11 9.69 -4.23
CA THR A 238 -11.46 10.59 -5.17
C THR A 238 -12.32 10.83 -6.40
N ILE A 239 -12.90 9.77 -6.99
CA ILE A 239 -13.83 9.88 -8.12
C ILE A 239 -15.08 10.66 -7.71
N MET A 240 -15.64 10.37 -6.54
CA MET A 240 -16.80 11.09 -6.01
C MET A 240 -16.53 12.59 -5.83
N VAL A 241 -15.32 12.97 -5.40
CA VAL A 241 -14.91 14.39 -5.30
C VAL A 241 -14.91 15.07 -6.67
N ILE A 242 -14.37 14.39 -7.71
CA ILE A 242 -14.38 14.91 -9.09
C ILE A 242 -15.82 15.12 -9.57
N GLU A 243 -16.68 14.14 -9.39
CA GLU A 243 -18.09 14.19 -9.81
C GLU A 243 -18.87 15.29 -9.09
N ILE A 244 -18.76 15.37 -7.77
CA ILE A 244 -19.45 16.41 -7.00
C ILE A 244 -18.95 17.80 -7.41
N ALA A 245 -17.64 17.98 -7.57
CA ALA A 245 -17.08 19.27 -7.98
C ALA A 245 -17.56 19.70 -9.38
N SER A 246 -17.75 18.76 -10.30
CA SER A 246 -18.26 19.05 -11.64
C SER A 246 -19.67 19.65 -11.62
N LEU A 247 -20.52 19.28 -10.67
CA LEU A 247 -21.87 19.82 -10.51
C LEU A 247 -21.83 21.33 -10.15
N PHE A 248 -20.80 21.77 -9.43
CA PHE A 248 -20.63 23.20 -9.08
C PHE A 248 -19.95 24.01 -10.19
N ALA A 249 -19.35 23.38 -11.19
CA ALA A 249 -18.72 24.06 -12.32
C ALA A 249 -19.71 24.39 -13.46
N ILE A 250 -20.90 23.80 -13.43
CA ILE A 250 -21.93 23.95 -14.45
C ILE A 250 -22.94 25.07 -14.08
N GLY A 251 -22.93 25.58 -12.87
CA GLY A 251 -23.76 26.67 -12.38
C GLY A 251 -23.01 28.01 -12.36
#